data_24afe2b3b6c4750c2f643ad954a8794e
#
_entry.id   24afe2b3b6c4750c2f643ad954a8794e
#
_cell.length_a   1.000
_cell.length_b   1.000
_cell.length_c   1.000
_cell.angle_alpha   90.00
_cell.angle_beta   90.00
_cell.angle_gamma   90.00
#
_symmetry.space_group_name_H-M   'P 1'
#
loop_
_entity.id
_entity.type
_entity.pdbx_description
1 polymer ?
#
loop_
_entity_poly.entity_id
_entity_poly.type
_entity_poly.pdbx_seq_one_letter_code
_entity_poly.pdbx_strand_id
1 'polypeptide(L)'
;MSASDFPKYWPLLLGILLGLLSASYGALGDPQEQRVQIGLRLFRTLLAADRDLEKKVNAAGQLELALLYRDDRKRAEEFATALQTSGHGGQQGKVKNYPLQFILTDDKHLKELRQTPAAIYLIQPLSDAALETVIRYGVDHQRIVFSPFAGHVEKGILAGLVIEVRVMPYINRTTLQQSGIQLNQLLLKVAKIHD
;
A
#
# COMPACT_ATOMS: atom_id res chain seq x y z
N MET A 1 40.05 61.19 -3.36
CA MET A 1 38.86 60.37 -3.34
C MET A 1 39.30 58.99 -3.81
N SER A 2 39.47 58.10 -2.81
CA SER A 2 40.07 56.76 -3.00
C SER A 2 38.98 55.76 -3.31
N ALA A 3 39.28 54.93 -4.32
CA ALA A 3 38.40 53.86 -4.76
C ALA A 3 38.56 52.59 -3.91
N SER A 4 37.39 52.07 -3.48
CA SER A 4 37.03 50.66 -3.34
C SER A 4 37.92 49.73 -2.52
N ASP A 5 37.48 49.52 -1.28
CA ASP A 5 37.73 48.24 -0.60
C ASP A 5 36.55 47.28 -0.90
N PHE A 6 36.73 46.41 -1.91
CA PHE A 6 35.88 45.22 -2.10
C PHE A 6 36.42 44.12 -1.19
N PRO A 7 35.58 43.51 -0.32
CA PRO A 7 36.04 42.47 0.60
C PRO A 7 36.48 41.22 -0.16
N LYS A 8 37.74 40.80 0.10
CA LYS A 8 38.39 39.60 -0.47
C LYS A 8 37.64 38.27 -0.25
N TYR A 9 36.54 38.27 0.46
CA TYR A 9 35.79 37.07 0.82
C TYR A 9 34.51 36.83 0.01
N TRP A 10 34.24 37.70 -1.00
CA TRP A 10 33.07 37.55 -1.86
C TRP A 10 32.96 36.20 -2.58
N PRO A 11 34.03 35.60 -3.13
CA PRO A 11 33.91 34.29 -3.78
C PRO A 11 33.67 33.13 -2.81
N LEU A 12 34.11 33.23 -1.58
CA LEU A 12 33.88 32.20 -0.53
C LEU A 12 32.42 32.21 -0.08
N LEU A 13 31.80 33.37 0.06
CA LEU A 13 30.38 33.48 0.44
C LEU A 13 29.44 33.01 -0.69
N LEU A 14 29.84 33.24 -1.97
CA LEU A 14 29.06 32.74 -3.11
C LEU A 14 29.09 31.21 -3.21
N GLY A 15 30.23 30.59 -2.91
CA GLY A 15 30.40 29.12 -2.92
C GLY A 15 29.58 28.43 -1.82
N ILE A 16 29.47 29.04 -0.63
CA ILE A 16 28.65 28.50 0.47
C ILE A 16 27.16 28.64 0.16
N LEU A 17 26.74 29.71 -0.50
CA LEU A 17 25.33 29.91 -0.86
C LEU A 17 24.87 28.96 -1.98
N LEU A 18 25.74 28.63 -2.94
CA LEU A 18 25.44 27.62 -3.96
C LEU A 18 25.42 26.20 -3.38
N GLY A 19 26.25 25.91 -2.38
CA GLY A 19 26.28 24.61 -1.70
C GLY A 19 25.03 24.32 -0.87
N LEU A 20 24.37 25.34 -0.33
CA LEU A 20 23.15 25.21 0.45
C LEU A 20 21.89 25.02 -0.42
N LEU A 21 21.92 25.45 -1.69
CA LEU A 21 20.82 25.28 -2.64
C LEU A 21 20.76 23.84 -3.21
N SER A 22 21.85 23.09 -3.21
CA SER A 22 21.90 21.71 -3.69
C SER A 22 21.44 20.67 -2.67
N ALA A 23 21.31 21.03 -1.39
CA ALA A 23 20.88 20.13 -0.33
C ALA A 23 19.35 20.00 -0.21
N SER A 24 18.58 20.79 -0.95
CA SER A 24 17.11 20.83 -0.82
C SER A 24 16.36 19.99 -1.86
N TYR A 25 17.02 19.29 -2.76
CA TYR A 25 16.38 18.45 -3.80
C TYR A 25 16.18 16.97 -3.37
N GLY A 26 16.52 16.63 -2.13
CA GLY A 26 16.46 15.25 -1.62
C GLY A 26 15.16 14.82 -0.94
N ALA A 27 14.09 15.61 -0.96
CA ALA A 27 12.89 15.36 -0.16
C ALA A 27 11.58 15.16 -0.97
N LEU A 28 11.67 14.84 -2.24
CA LEU A 28 10.52 14.27 -2.97
C LEU A 28 10.64 12.75 -2.83
N GLY A 29 9.99 12.19 -1.83
CA GLY A 29 9.92 10.74 -1.64
C GLY A 29 9.50 10.05 -2.94
N ASP A 30 10.04 8.86 -3.18
CA ASP A 30 9.72 8.04 -4.35
C ASP A 30 8.20 8.03 -4.59
N PRO A 31 7.71 8.42 -5.78
CA PRO A 31 6.28 8.42 -6.08
C PRO A 31 5.62 7.06 -5.81
N GLN A 32 6.34 5.96 -5.95
CA GLN A 32 5.86 4.63 -5.61
C GLN A 32 5.68 4.48 -4.10
N GLU A 33 6.60 5.00 -3.29
CA GLU A 33 6.48 4.97 -1.85
C GLU A 33 5.27 5.77 -1.34
N GLN A 34 5.04 6.95 -1.91
CA GLN A 34 3.83 7.72 -1.60
C GLN A 34 2.56 6.95 -1.95
N ARG A 35 2.51 6.27 -3.09
CA ARG A 35 1.37 5.42 -3.47
C ARG A 35 1.14 4.30 -2.48
N VAL A 36 2.20 3.65 -2.02
CA VAL A 36 2.10 2.58 -1.03
C VAL A 36 1.58 3.13 0.29
N GLN A 37 2.06 4.27 0.77
CA GLN A 37 1.55 4.90 2.01
C GLN A 37 0.07 5.33 1.90
N ILE A 38 -0.33 5.90 0.78
CA ILE A 38 -1.73 6.24 0.52
C ILE A 38 -2.57 4.96 0.45
N GLY A 39 -2.04 3.93 -0.20
CA GLY A 39 -2.68 2.62 -0.34
C GLY A 39 -3.01 1.97 0.99
N LEU A 40 -2.18 2.15 2.04
CA LEU A 40 -2.44 1.61 3.37
C LEU A 40 -3.79 2.09 3.95
N ARG A 41 -4.11 3.36 3.78
CA ARG A 41 -5.38 3.94 4.28
C ARG A 41 -6.57 3.36 3.53
N LEU A 42 -6.46 3.27 2.20
CA LEU A 42 -7.51 2.69 1.37
C LEU A 42 -7.69 1.20 1.64
N PHE A 43 -6.61 0.46 1.84
CA PHE A 43 -6.66 -0.95 2.16
C PHE A 43 -7.44 -1.23 3.46
N ARG A 44 -7.20 -0.44 4.52
CA ARG A 44 -7.99 -0.54 5.75
C ARG A 44 -9.46 -0.26 5.53
N THR A 45 -9.78 0.77 4.74
CA THR A 45 -11.17 1.10 4.39
C THR A 45 -11.82 -0.03 3.60
N LEU A 46 -11.08 -0.63 2.68
CA LEU A 46 -11.54 -1.76 1.88
C LEU A 46 -11.81 -3.00 2.75
N LEU A 47 -10.90 -3.31 3.68
CA LEU A 47 -11.10 -4.40 4.65
C LEU A 47 -12.35 -4.16 5.51
N ALA A 48 -12.52 -2.93 6.00
CA ALA A 48 -13.71 -2.58 6.78
C ALA A 48 -15.02 -2.68 5.96
N ALA A 49 -14.94 -2.54 4.64
CA ALA A 49 -16.07 -2.67 3.73
C ALA A 49 -16.38 -4.12 3.33
N ASP A 50 -15.52 -5.08 3.63
CA ASP A 50 -15.77 -6.50 3.43
C ASP A 50 -16.88 -6.96 4.40
N ARG A 51 -17.98 -7.45 3.83
CA ARG A 51 -19.14 -7.89 4.60
C ARG A 51 -18.89 -9.20 5.35
N ASP A 52 -17.97 -10.01 4.83
CA ASP A 52 -17.59 -11.30 5.42
C ASP A 52 -16.26 -11.24 6.19
N LEU A 53 -15.82 -10.04 6.59
CA LEU A 53 -14.55 -9.86 7.30
C LEU A 53 -14.46 -10.71 8.58
N GLU A 54 -15.57 -10.85 9.30
CA GLU A 54 -15.65 -11.64 10.54
C GLU A 54 -15.31 -13.12 10.33
N LYS A 55 -15.67 -13.68 9.19
CA LYS A 55 -15.36 -15.06 8.82
C LYS A 55 -13.86 -15.28 8.50
N LYS A 56 -13.10 -14.20 8.42
CA LYS A 56 -11.66 -14.18 8.09
C LYS A 56 -10.78 -13.95 9.32
N VAL A 57 -11.40 -13.84 10.50
CA VAL A 57 -10.71 -13.71 11.78
C VAL A 57 -10.12 -15.07 12.18
N ASN A 58 -8.86 -15.09 12.60
CA ASN A 58 -8.20 -16.31 13.05
C ASN A 58 -8.67 -16.77 14.44
N ALA A 59 -8.23 -17.94 14.88
CA ALA A 59 -8.61 -18.50 16.18
C ALA A 59 -8.19 -17.63 17.40
N ALA A 60 -7.21 -16.74 17.22
CA ALA A 60 -6.78 -15.79 18.25
C ALA A 60 -7.62 -14.48 18.23
N GLY A 61 -8.67 -14.40 17.42
CA GLY A 61 -9.49 -13.21 17.31
C GLY A 61 -8.86 -12.06 16.51
N GLN A 62 -7.89 -12.35 15.66
CA GLN A 62 -7.10 -11.36 14.92
C GLN A 62 -7.32 -11.48 13.39
N LEU A 63 -7.13 -10.38 12.67
CA LEU A 63 -7.05 -10.37 11.22
C LEU A 63 -5.58 -10.48 10.80
N GLU A 64 -5.23 -11.63 10.25
CA GLU A 64 -3.91 -11.88 9.74
C GLU A 64 -3.80 -11.35 8.29
N LEU A 65 -2.91 -10.41 8.06
CA LEU A 65 -2.69 -9.77 6.76
C LEU A 65 -1.34 -10.20 6.19
N ALA A 66 -1.33 -10.73 4.97
CA ALA A 66 -0.09 -11.02 4.27
C ALA A 66 0.43 -9.75 3.59
N LEU A 67 1.63 -9.32 3.95
CA LEU A 67 2.39 -8.29 3.29
C LEU A 67 3.35 -8.96 2.30
N LEU A 68 3.05 -8.82 1.02
CA LEU A 68 3.77 -9.53 -0.02
C LEU A 68 4.88 -8.64 -0.59
N TYR A 69 6.11 -9.08 -0.38
CA TYR A 69 7.33 -8.45 -0.88
C TYR A 69 8.07 -9.37 -1.84
N ARG A 70 9.03 -8.86 -2.58
CA ARG A 70 9.85 -9.63 -3.53
C ARG A 70 11.29 -9.79 -3.04
N ASP A 71 11.95 -8.70 -2.73
CA ASP A 71 13.38 -8.65 -2.45
C ASP A 71 13.77 -7.70 -1.30
N ASP A 72 12.88 -6.81 -0.86
CA ASP A 72 13.13 -5.87 0.22
C ASP A 72 12.29 -6.20 1.47
N ARG A 73 12.81 -7.14 2.25
CA ARG A 73 12.19 -7.55 3.52
C ARG A 73 12.17 -6.42 4.56
N LYS A 74 13.23 -5.60 4.60
CA LYS A 74 13.31 -4.48 5.55
C LYS A 74 12.18 -3.50 5.31
N ARG A 75 11.93 -3.15 4.06
CA ARG A 75 10.80 -2.29 3.67
C ARG A 75 9.46 -2.91 4.07
N ALA A 76 9.32 -4.23 3.94
CA ALA A 76 8.11 -4.93 4.38
C ALA A 76 7.88 -4.82 5.89
N GLU A 77 8.93 -4.90 6.69
CA GLU A 77 8.89 -4.73 8.16
C GLU A 77 8.53 -3.28 8.55
N GLU A 78 9.07 -2.29 7.87
CA GLU A 78 8.71 -0.88 8.04
C GLU A 78 7.22 -0.64 7.72
N PHE A 79 6.71 -1.27 6.67
CA PHE A 79 5.29 -1.23 6.32
C PHE A 79 4.38 -1.88 7.35
N ALA A 80 4.75 -3.04 7.87
CA ALA A 80 4.01 -3.70 8.93
C ALA A 80 3.89 -2.78 10.16
N THR A 81 4.98 -2.13 10.53
CA THR A 81 5.01 -1.15 11.62
C THR A 81 4.10 0.05 11.34
N ALA A 82 4.17 0.62 10.14
CA ALA A 82 3.31 1.73 9.73
C ALA A 82 1.81 1.36 9.76
N LEU A 83 1.45 0.17 9.31
CA LEU A 83 0.08 -0.34 9.40
C LEU A 83 -0.38 -0.51 10.84
N GLN A 84 0.48 -1.02 11.71
CA GLN A 84 0.17 -1.25 13.11
C GLN A 84 -0.06 0.05 13.88
N THR A 85 0.68 1.10 13.54
CA THR A 85 0.53 2.43 14.14
C THR A 85 -0.54 3.28 13.46
N SER A 86 -1.00 2.90 12.26
CA SER A 86 -2.02 3.63 11.53
C SER A 86 -3.40 3.51 12.19
N GLY A 87 -4.22 4.55 12.05
CA GLY A 87 -5.57 4.63 12.62
C GLY A 87 -5.72 5.82 13.57
N HIS A 88 -6.96 6.24 13.81
CA HIS A 88 -7.32 7.36 14.67
C HIS A 88 -8.30 6.89 15.75
N GLY A 89 -8.28 7.53 16.92
CA GLY A 89 -9.31 7.38 17.93
C GLY A 89 -9.50 5.95 18.46
N GLY A 90 -8.41 5.26 18.84
CA GLY A 90 -8.49 3.89 19.39
C GLY A 90 -8.56 2.78 18.32
N GLN A 91 -8.53 3.12 17.04
CA GLN A 91 -8.50 2.17 15.93
C GLN A 91 -7.07 1.84 15.46
N GLN A 92 -6.05 2.25 16.21
CA GLN A 92 -4.67 1.89 15.91
C GLN A 92 -4.49 0.37 15.91
N GLY A 93 -3.83 -0.16 14.88
CA GLY A 93 -3.59 -1.60 14.75
C GLY A 93 -4.85 -2.46 14.66
N LYS A 94 -6.02 -1.87 14.33
CA LYS A 94 -7.29 -2.59 14.23
C LYS A 94 -8.05 -2.23 12.96
N VAL A 95 -8.88 -3.15 12.49
CA VAL A 95 -9.95 -2.90 11.52
C VAL A 95 -11.26 -3.35 12.15
N LYS A 96 -12.26 -2.45 12.21
CA LYS A 96 -13.42 -2.62 13.10
C LYS A 96 -12.91 -2.86 14.54
N ASN A 97 -13.23 -4.00 15.14
CA ASN A 97 -12.80 -4.36 16.50
C ASN A 97 -11.66 -5.40 16.51
N TYR A 98 -11.18 -5.84 15.34
CA TYR A 98 -10.21 -6.93 15.22
C TYR A 98 -8.79 -6.38 15.14
N PRO A 99 -7.89 -6.81 16.05
CA PRO A 99 -6.47 -6.50 15.96
C PRO A 99 -5.86 -7.02 14.66
N LEU A 100 -4.89 -6.29 14.11
CA LEU A 100 -4.15 -6.70 12.93
C LEU A 100 -2.89 -7.45 13.33
N GLN A 101 -2.64 -8.56 12.66
CA GLN A 101 -1.38 -9.29 12.67
C GLN A 101 -0.82 -9.33 11.25
N PHE A 102 0.49 -9.22 11.11
CA PHE A 102 1.13 -9.18 9.79
C PHE A 102 2.04 -10.38 9.59
N ILE A 103 1.93 -11.00 8.41
CA ILE A 103 2.84 -12.02 7.92
C ILE A 103 3.58 -11.45 6.71
N LEU A 104 4.91 -11.54 6.74
CA LEU A 104 5.75 -11.20 5.60
C LEU A 104 5.96 -12.45 4.76
N THR A 105 5.58 -12.40 3.49
CA THR A 105 5.71 -13.51 2.55
C THR A 105 6.00 -13.02 1.13
N ASP A 106 6.36 -13.92 0.24
CA ASP A 106 6.46 -13.69 -1.20
C ASP A 106 5.42 -14.52 -1.97
N ASP A 107 5.37 -14.36 -3.28
CA ASP A 107 4.42 -15.08 -4.14
C ASP A 107 4.61 -16.60 -4.14
N LYS A 108 5.84 -17.07 -3.95
CA LYS A 108 6.18 -18.51 -3.97
C LYS A 108 5.70 -19.22 -2.71
N HIS A 109 5.87 -18.56 -1.55
CA HIS A 109 5.56 -19.13 -0.24
C HIS A 109 4.12 -18.79 0.24
N LEU A 110 3.36 -18.01 -0.52
CA LEU A 110 2.00 -17.63 -0.16
C LEU A 110 1.09 -18.85 0.10
N LYS A 111 1.25 -19.93 -0.68
CA LYS A 111 0.48 -21.16 -0.52
C LYS A 111 0.93 -22.05 0.64
N GLU A 112 2.12 -21.79 1.19
CA GLU A 112 2.71 -22.54 2.30
C GLU A 112 2.35 -21.94 3.67
N LEU A 113 1.63 -20.83 3.69
CA LEU A 113 1.18 -20.22 4.93
C LEU A 113 0.30 -21.20 5.72
N ARG A 114 0.53 -21.29 7.01
CA ARG A 114 -0.22 -22.20 7.91
C ARG A 114 -1.71 -21.91 7.94
N GLN A 115 -2.07 -20.66 7.74
CA GLN A 115 -3.46 -20.19 7.69
C GLN A 115 -3.63 -19.27 6.49
N THR A 116 -4.80 -19.30 5.88
CA THR A 116 -5.16 -18.37 4.82
C THR A 116 -5.29 -16.96 5.41
N PRO A 117 -4.48 -15.97 4.99
CA PRO A 117 -4.57 -14.62 5.52
C PRO A 117 -5.94 -14.00 5.21
N ALA A 118 -6.38 -13.05 6.01
CA ALA A 118 -7.65 -12.34 5.79
C ALA A 118 -7.61 -11.49 4.52
N ALA A 119 -6.45 -10.96 4.17
CA ALA A 119 -6.20 -10.24 2.92
C ALA A 119 -4.71 -10.16 2.62
N ILE A 120 -4.38 -9.71 1.40
CA ILE A 120 -3.01 -9.60 0.89
C ILE A 120 -2.77 -8.16 0.43
N TYR A 121 -1.63 -7.60 0.80
CA TYR A 121 -1.17 -6.28 0.36
C TYR A 121 0.18 -6.40 -0.34
N LEU A 122 0.28 -5.86 -1.56
CA LEU A 122 1.53 -5.85 -2.31
C LEU A 122 2.38 -4.64 -1.91
N ILE A 123 3.58 -4.88 -1.39
CA ILE A 123 4.53 -3.82 -1.00
C ILE A 123 5.43 -3.43 -2.16
N GLN A 124 5.70 -4.37 -3.07
CA GLN A 124 6.53 -4.17 -4.24
C GLN A 124 5.79 -4.62 -5.51
N PRO A 125 6.11 -4.05 -6.68
CA PRO A 125 5.60 -4.55 -7.95
C PRO A 125 6.04 -5.99 -8.19
N LEU A 126 5.14 -6.79 -8.71
CA LEU A 126 5.39 -8.18 -9.09
C LEU A 126 5.56 -8.32 -10.61
N SER A 127 6.22 -9.40 -11.05
CA SER A 127 6.17 -9.83 -12.44
C SER A 127 4.76 -10.30 -12.80
N ASP A 128 4.43 -10.35 -14.09
CA ASP A 128 3.10 -10.77 -14.55
C ASP A 128 2.77 -12.20 -14.10
N ALA A 129 3.73 -13.11 -14.12
CA ALA A 129 3.54 -14.49 -13.66
C ALA A 129 3.27 -14.58 -12.14
N ALA A 130 4.01 -13.80 -11.33
CA ALA A 130 3.78 -13.72 -9.89
C ALA A 130 2.44 -13.06 -9.58
N LEU A 131 2.06 -12.02 -10.36
CA LEU A 131 0.80 -11.33 -10.23
C LEU A 131 -0.38 -12.29 -10.49
N GLU A 132 -0.32 -13.09 -11.57
CA GLU A 132 -1.33 -14.10 -11.89
C GLU A 132 -1.49 -15.13 -10.75
N THR A 133 -0.37 -15.58 -10.17
CA THR A 133 -0.39 -16.51 -9.03
C THR A 133 -1.12 -15.93 -7.83
N VAL A 134 -0.87 -14.66 -7.50
CA VAL A 134 -1.49 -13.98 -6.36
C VAL A 134 -2.96 -13.66 -6.62
N ILE A 135 -3.33 -13.28 -7.86
CA ILE A 135 -4.72 -13.07 -8.26
C ILE A 135 -5.51 -14.37 -8.08
N ARG A 136 -5.01 -15.48 -8.63
CA ARG A 136 -5.65 -16.79 -8.50
C ARG A 136 -5.82 -17.19 -7.04
N TYR A 137 -4.77 -17.02 -6.23
CA TYR A 137 -4.88 -17.26 -4.80
C TYR A 137 -5.99 -16.45 -4.13
N GLY A 138 -6.08 -15.16 -4.45
CA GLY A 138 -7.11 -14.28 -3.92
C GLY A 138 -8.53 -14.71 -4.32
N VAL A 139 -8.72 -15.12 -5.57
CA VAL A 139 -10.01 -15.64 -6.06
C VAL A 139 -10.37 -16.95 -5.39
N ASP A 140 -9.47 -17.93 -5.40
CA ASP A 140 -9.72 -19.28 -4.87
C ASP A 140 -10.05 -19.29 -3.37
N HIS A 141 -9.46 -18.36 -2.61
CA HIS A 141 -9.64 -18.28 -1.16
C HIS A 141 -10.60 -17.15 -0.73
N GLN A 142 -11.20 -16.44 -1.68
CA GLN A 142 -12.08 -15.28 -1.39
C GLN A 142 -11.37 -14.21 -0.55
N ARG A 143 -10.13 -13.86 -0.93
CA ARG A 143 -9.31 -12.88 -0.22
C ARG A 143 -9.09 -11.64 -1.05
N ILE A 144 -9.25 -10.48 -0.41
CA ILE A 144 -8.92 -9.21 -1.03
C ILE A 144 -7.41 -9.17 -1.27
N VAL A 145 -7.03 -9.01 -2.53
CA VAL A 145 -5.66 -8.67 -2.92
C VAL A 145 -5.65 -7.20 -3.31
N PHE A 146 -4.81 -6.43 -2.64
CA PHE A 146 -4.65 -5.00 -2.88
C PHE A 146 -3.26 -4.68 -3.41
N SER A 147 -3.21 -3.88 -4.45
CA SER A 147 -1.97 -3.33 -4.99
C SER A 147 -2.03 -1.82 -5.14
N PRO A 148 -1.05 -1.08 -4.59
CA PRO A 148 -0.94 0.36 -4.83
C PRO A 148 -0.34 0.71 -6.20
N PHE A 149 0.14 -0.27 -6.98
CA PHE A 149 0.86 -0.06 -8.22
C PHE A 149 -0.09 0.11 -9.41
N ALA A 150 0.22 1.08 -10.28
CA ALA A 150 -0.57 1.32 -11.49
C ALA A 150 -0.53 0.11 -12.44
N GLY A 151 -1.62 -0.14 -13.14
CA GLY A 151 -1.74 -1.25 -14.10
C GLY A 151 -2.06 -2.61 -13.48
N HIS A 152 -1.97 -2.77 -12.15
CA HIS A 152 -2.20 -4.06 -11.51
C HIS A 152 -3.70 -4.42 -11.45
N VAL A 153 -4.57 -3.45 -11.26
CA VAL A 153 -6.03 -3.68 -11.25
C VAL A 153 -6.50 -4.07 -12.65
N GLU A 154 -5.97 -3.44 -13.68
CA GLU A 154 -6.24 -3.76 -15.09
C GLU A 154 -5.76 -5.18 -15.46
N LYS A 155 -4.72 -5.67 -14.78
CA LYS A 155 -4.21 -7.04 -14.94
C LYS A 155 -4.96 -8.08 -14.09
N GLY A 156 -5.97 -7.68 -13.33
CA GLY A 156 -6.82 -8.59 -12.57
C GLY A 156 -6.64 -8.55 -11.05
N ILE A 157 -5.77 -7.73 -10.48
CA ILE A 157 -5.78 -7.51 -9.03
C ILE A 157 -7.15 -6.96 -8.63
N LEU A 158 -7.74 -7.53 -7.57
CA LEU A 158 -9.10 -7.17 -7.15
C LEU A 158 -9.23 -5.70 -6.82
N ALA A 159 -8.26 -5.14 -6.10
CA ALA A 159 -8.35 -3.76 -5.64
C ALA A 159 -7.01 -3.03 -5.66
N GLY A 160 -7.08 -1.72 -5.86
CA GLY A 160 -5.95 -0.82 -5.83
C GLY A 160 -6.40 0.61 -5.58
N LEU A 161 -5.59 1.55 -6.03
CA LEU A 161 -5.90 2.96 -6.00
C LEU A 161 -5.69 3.62 -7.36
N VAL A 162 -6.52 4.60 -7.64
CA VAL A 162 -6.31 5.54 -8.74
C VAL A 162 -6.16 6.95 -8.17
N ILE A 163 -5.23 7.70 -8.73
CA ILE A 163 -5.00 9.11 -8.41
C ILE A 163 -5.40 9.92 -9.62
N GLU A 164 -6.48 10.68 -9.47
CA GLU A 164 -6.99 11.65 -10.44
C GLU A 164 -7.02 13.01 -9.74
N VAL A 165 -8.15 13.73 -9.75
CA VAL A 165 -8.35 14.93 -8.93
C VAL A 165 -8.33 14.58 -7.44
N ARG A 166 -8.68 13.35 -7.11
CA ARG A 166 -8.64 12.78 -5.76
C ARG A 166 -8.16 11.33 -5.82
N VAL A 167 -7.74 10.82 -4.67
CA VAL A 167 -7.43 9.40 -4.52
C VAL A 167 -8.72 8.63 -4.30
N MET A 168 -8.94 7.58 -5.09
CA MET A 168 -10.13 6.72 -5.01
C MET A 168 -9.73 5.24 -4.98
N PRO A 169 -10.52 4.38 -4.32
CA PRO A 169 -10.41 2.93 -4.53
C PRO A 169 -10.63 2.60 -6.00
N TYR A 170 -9.85 1.64 -6.52
CA TYR A 170 -9.97 1.14 -7.86
C TYR A 170 -10.23 -0.36 -7.79
N ILE A 171 -11.33 -0.84 -8.35
CA ILE A 171 -11.82 -2.21 -8.17
C ILE A 171 -11.98 -2.87 -9.53
N ASN A 172 -11.41 -4.07 -9.69
CA ASN A 172 -11.66 -4.92 -10.85
C ASN A 172 -12.97 -5.68 -10.62
N ARG A 173 -13.97 -5.40 -11.47
CA ARG A 173 -15.31 -6.00 -11.38
C ARG A 173 -15.28 -7.49 -11.66
N THR A 174 -14.55 -7.90 -12.67
CA THR A 174 -14.45 -9.31 -13.06
C THR A 174 -13.88 -10.15 -11.92
N THR A 175 -12.76 -9.70 -11.33
CA THR A 175 -12.13 -10.40 -10.21
C THR A 175 -13.00 -10.37 -8.95
N LEU A 176 -13.71 -9.26 -8.70
CA LEU A 176 -14.67 -9.19 -7.59
C LEU A 176 -15.79 -10.21 -7.73
N GLN A 177 -16.35 -10.36 -8.93
CA GLN A 177 -17.39 -11.35 -9.23
C GLN A 177 -16.87 -12.79 -9.10
N GLN A 178 -15.70 -13.07 -9.67
CA GLN A 178 -15.08 -14.40 -9.61
C GLN A 178 -14.74 -14.82 -8.18
N SER A 179 -14.27 -13.91 -7.35
CA SER A 179 -13.93 -14.20 -5.96
C SER A 179 -15.14 -14.35 -5.05
N GLY A 180 -16.32 -13.90 -5.45
CA GLY A 180 -17.53 -13.90 -4.63
C GLY A 180 -17.47 -12.99 -3.39
N ILE A 181 -16.45 -12.14 -3.27
CA ILE A 181 -16.29 -11.20 -2.14
C ILE A 181 -17.43 -10.16 -2.19
N GLN A 182 -18.04 -9.93 -1.04
CA GLN A 182 -19.13 -8.98 -0.88
C GLN A 182 -18.65 -7.67 -0.27
N LEU A 183 -18.47 -6.66 -1.09
CA LEU A 183 -18.11 -5.30 -0.62
C LEU A 183 -19.36 -4.47 -0.33
N ASN A 184 -19.23 -3.56 0.65
CA ASN A 184 -20.27 -2.60 0.98
C ASN A 184 -20.57 -1.69 -0.23
N GLN A 185 -21.85 -1.50 -0.52
CA GLN A 185 -22.29 -0.65 -1.63
C GLN A 185 -21.83 0.80 -1.55
N LEU A 186 -21.66 1.35 -0.34
CA LEU A 186 -21.15 2.72 -0.17
C LEU A 186 -19.70 2.85 -0.69
N LEU A 187 -18.86 1.84 -0.47
CA LEU A 187 -17.51 1.82 -1.03
C LEU A 187 -17.58 1.75 -2.56
N LEU A 188 -18.40 0.86 -3.12
CA LEU A 188 -18.52 0.69 -4.57
C LEU A 188 -19.02 1.96 -5.28
N LYS A 189 -19.87 2.77 -4.62
CA LYS A 189 -20.34 4.04 -5.17
C LYS A 189 -19.25 5.11 -5.31
N VAL A 190 -18.20 5.05 -4.50
CA VAL A 190 -17.09 6.03 -4.51
C VAL A 190 -15.83 5.47 -5.16
N ALA A 191 -15.82 4.19 -5.51
CA ALA A 191 -14.74 3.53 -6.21
C ALA A 191 -14.82 3.77 -7.72
N LYS A 192 -13.66 3.84 -8.38
CA LYS A 192 -13.57 3.64 -9.82
C LYS A 192 -13.64 2.13 -10.08
N ILE A 193 -14.42 1.74 -11.08
CA ILE A 193 -14.58 0.34 -11.46
C ILE A 193 -13.84 0.11 -12.78
N HIS A 194 -13.08 -0.96 -12.83
CA HIS A 194 -12.52 -1.53 -14.05
C HIS A 194 -13.42 -2.68 -14.49
N ASP A 195 -13.88 -2.63 -15.72
CA ASP A 195 -14.77 -3.62 -16.35
C ASP A 195 -13.98 -4.63 -17.19
#